data_95bffbd8f9672996abd386b3a3b6396e
#
_entry.id   95bffbd8f9672996abd386b3a3b6396e
#
_cell.length_a   1.000
_cell.length_b   1.000
_cell.length_c   1.000
_cell.angle_alpha   90.00
_cell.angle_beta   90.00
_cell.angle_gamma   90.00
#
_symmetry.space_group_name_H-M   'P 1'
#
loop_
_entity.id
_entity.type
_entity.pdbx_description
1 polymer ?
#
loop_
_entity_poly.entity_id
_entity_poly.type
_entity_poly.pdbx_seq_one_letter_code
_entity_poly.pdbx_strand_id
1 'polypeptide(L)'
;MSALIPTLKAEKEDEKSTNVGRFLARRGVLLIKEFRDMSAVKGEYGGKVSVSTLILSSAQTTRGDVQYGIKLEHTDEDGDIRGSGFLDYDEIAELIGAFDFIHSVANKMVGQQRDYTEVTYQTKDNLKFGFYQSDG
;
A
#
# COMPACT_ATOMS: atom_id res chain seq x y z
N MET A 1 -13.99 -0.51 12.66
CA MET A 1 -13.39 -0.93 13.06
C MET A 1 -12.81 -1.17 13.92
N SER A 2 -12.75 -1.62 14.20
CA SER A 2 -12.30 -1.77 15.10
C SER A 2 -11.35 -1.98 15.50
N ALA A 3 -11.06 -1.91 15.74
CA ALA A 3 -10.26 -2.06 16.16
C ALA A 3 -9.77 -2.39 17.01
N LEU A 4 -9.86 -2.66 17.40
CA LEU A 4 -9.42 -2.81 18.20
C LEU A 4 -8.74 -3.42 18.69
N ILE A 5 -8.86 -3.77 18.83
CA ILE A 5 -8.41 -4.36 19.47
C ILE A 5 -7.39 -4.95 19.57
N PRO A 6 -7.18 -5.63 19.29
CA PRO A 6 -6.20 -6.43 19.53
C PRO A 6 -4.99 -5.90 19.47
N THR A 7 -5.16 -5.18 19.05
CA THR A 7 -4.31 -4.37 19.10
C THR A 7 -3.44 -4.33 20.15
N LEU A 8 -3.75 -4.88 21.06
CA LEU A 8 -3.03 -4.80 22.20
C LEU A 8 -1.82 -5.63 22.21
N LYS A 9 -1.65 -6.55 21.28
CA LYS A 9 -0.48 -7.34 21.23
C LYS A 9 0.39 -6.88 20.12
N ALA A 10 1.69 -6.94 20.28
CA ALA A 10 2.60 -6.75 19.19
C ALA A 10 2.36 -7.86 18.16
N GLU A 11 2.29 -7.52 16.92
CA GLU A 11 2.15 -8.51 15.88
C GLU A 11 3.42 -9.30 15.75
N LYS A 12 3.29 -10.60 15.57
CA LYS A 12 4.41 -11.45 15.28
C LYS A 12 4.75 -11.37 13.81
N GLU A 13 5.95 -11.79 13.47
CA GLU A 13 6.42 -11.75 12.10
C GLU A 13 5.44 -12.46 11.16
N ASP A 14 4.99 -13.65 11.52
CA ASP A 14 4.12 -14.45 10.67
C ASP A 14 2.69 -13.94 10.62
N GLU A 15 2.34 -12.96 11.44
CA GLU A 15 1.02 -12.35 11.39
C GLU A 15 0.92 -11.26 10.34
N LYS A 16 2.05 -10.81 9.81
CA LYS A 16 2.04 -9.83 8.75
C LYS A 16 1.62 -10.47 7.44
N SER A 17 0.84 -9.75 6.65
CA SER A 17 0.32 -10.29 5.40
C SER A 17 1.30 -10.17 4.23
N THR A 18 2.27 -9.26 4.28
CA THR A 18 3.23 -9.11 3.21
C THR A 18 4.59 -9.66 3.61
N ASN A 19 5.37 -10.06 2.62
CA ASN A 19 6.75 -10.49 2.86
C ASN A 19 7.58 -9.33 3.40
N VAL A 20 7.36 -8.13 2.88
CA VAL A 20 8.02 -6.93 3.38
C VAL A 20 7.71 -6.74 4.86
N GLY A 21 6.42 -6.85 5.22
CA GLY A 21 6.01 -6.69 6.62
C GLY A 21 6.64 -7.73 7.53
N ARG A 22 6.69 -8.97 7.08
CA ARG A 22 7.32 -10.04 7.86
C ARG A 22 8.81 -9.80 8.04
N PHE A 23 9.49 -9.32 6.99
CA PHE A 23 10.91 -9.02 7.09
C PHE A 23 11.15 -7.89 8.09
N LEU A 24 10.35 -6.85 8.02
CA LEU A 24 10.48 -5.70 8.91
C LEU A 24 10.15 -6.04 10.36
N ALA A 25 9.37 -7.08 10.58
CA ALA A 25 8.95 -7.48 11.93
C ALA A 25 9.98 -8.38 12.64
N ARG A 26 11.06 -8.75 11.97
CA ARG A 26 12.10 -9.59 12.56
C ARG A 26 12.69 -8.92 13.78
N ARG A 27 12.91 -9.70 14.80
CA ARG A 27 13.50 -9.21 16.05
C ARG A 27 14.87 -9.85 16.27
N GLY A 28 15.72 -9.11 16.97
CA GLY A 28 17.05 -9.60 17.30
C GLY A 28 18.00 -9.63 16.12
N VAL A 29 17.68 -8.97 15.03
CA VAL A 29 18.53 -8.90 13.86
C VAL A 29 18.69 -7.45 13.45
N LEU A 30 19.83 -7.15 12.87
CA LEU A 30 20.11 -5.83 12.38
C LEU A 30 19.64 -5.75 10.92
N LEU A 31 18.67 -4.91 10.67
CA LEU A 31 18.09 -4.76 9.33
C LEU A 31 18.72 -3.57 8.62
N ILE A 32 19.01 -3.76 7.36
CA ILE A 32 19.48 -2.69 6.48
C ILE A 32 18.31 -2.38 5.55
N LYS A 33 17.88 -1.12 5.57
CA LYS A 33 16.74 -0.67 4.77
C LYS A 33 17.22 0.40 3.81
N GLU A 34 17.05 0.14 2.53
CA GLU A 34 17.40 1.10 1.51
C GLU A 34 16.14 1.54 0.79
N PHE A 35 15.88 2.84 0.81
CA PHE A 35 14.74 3.43 0.12
C PHE A 35 15.25 4.26 -1.04
N ARG A 36 14.58 4.16 -2.16
CA ARG A 36 14.88 5.00 -3.31
C ARG A 36 13.57 5.59 -3.82
N ASP A 37 13.48 6.91 -3.80
CA ASP A 37 12.30 7.58 -4.31
C ASP A 37 12.21 7.38 -5.82
N MET A 38 11.04 7.01 -6.29
CA MET A 38 10.81 6.81 -7.70
C MET A 38 10.01 7.94 -8.30
N SER A 39 8.85 8.23 -7.74
CA SER A 39 7.98 9.22 -8.30
C SER A 39 6.92 9.62 -7.29
N ALA A 40 6.17 10.65 -7.64
CA ALA A 40 5.02 11.06 -6.87
C ALA A 40 3.92 11.47 -7.85
N VAL A 41 2.68 11.14 -7.50
CA VAL A 41 1.52 11.54 -8.27
C VAL A 41 0.76 12.55 -7.43
N LYS A 42 0.57 13.72 -7.99
CA LYS A 42 -0.15 14.79 -7.30
C LYS A 42 -1.62 14.74 -7.66
N GLY A 43 -2.45 14.90 -6.65
CA GLY A 43 -3.88 14.99 -6.86
C GLY A 43 -4.31 16.42 -7.18
N GLU A 44 -5.55 16.52 -7.60
CA GLU A 44 -6.12 17.80 -8.02
C GLU A 44 -6.18 18.80 -6.88
N TYR A 45 -6.33 18.34 -5.66
CA TYR A 45 -6.52 19.22 -4.50
C TYR A 45 -5.30 19.27 -3.58
N GLY A 46 -4.12 18.99 -4.11
CA GLY A 46 -2.88 19.18 -3.37
C GLY A 46 -2.34 17.95 -2.64
N GLY A 47 -3.12 16.89 -2.57
CA GLY A 47 -2.61 15.64 -2.03
C GLY A 47 -1.66 14.96 -2.99
N LYS A 48 -0.84 14.06 -2.48
CA LYS A 48 0.04 13.29 -3.36
C LYS A 48 0.29 11.91 -2.84
N VAL A 49 0.59 11.00 -3.76
CA VAL A 49 1.03 9.64 -3.44
C VAL A 49 2.46 9.51 -3.91
N SER A 50 3.35 9.21 -2.98
CA SER A 50 4.76 9.01 -3.26
C SER A 50 5.06 7.52 -3.34
N VAL A 51 5.92 7.15 -4.27
CA VAL A 51 6.30 5.76 -4.51
C VAL A 51 7.81 5.64 -4.32
N SER A 52 8.22 4.71 -3.48
CA SER A 52 9.63 4.42 -3.25
C SER A 52 9.87 2.93 -3.41
N THR A 53 11.01 2.56 -3.96
CA THR A 53 11.44 1.17 -3.92
C THR A 53 12.13 0.92 -2.58
N LEU A 54 12.06 -0.32 -2.14
CA LEU A 54 12.60 -0.72 -0.85
C LEU A 54 13.39 -2.00 -1.02
N ILE A 55 14.61 -1.99 -0.52
CA ILE A 55 15.43 -3.19 -0.47
C ILE A 55 15.81 -3.43 0.99
N LEU A 56 15.43 -4.59 1.48
CA LEU A 56 15.68 -4.98 2.86
C LEU A 56 16.69 -6.12 2.89
N SER A 57 17.63 -6.03 3.79
CA SER A 57 18.56 -7.11 4.01
C SER A 57 18.92 -7.20 5.49
N SER A 58 19.50 -8.33 5.87
CA SER A 58 19.96 -8.51 7.24
C SER A 58 21.48 -8.48 7.25
N ALA A 59 22.04 -7.67 8.12
CA ALA A 59 23.49 -7.55 8.24
C ALA A 59 24.13 -8.83 8.77
N GLN A 60 23.34 -9.71 9.37
CA GLN A 60 23.87 -10.91 10.00
C GLN A 60 23.83 -12.14 9.12
N THR A 61 23.28 -12.03 7.93
CA THR A 61 23.29 -13.15 7.01
C THR A 61 24.36 -12.93 5.96
N THR A 62 25.11 -13.98 5.70
CA THR A 62 26.15 -13.93 4.68
C THR A 62 25.62 -14.23 3.30
N ARG A 63 24.37 -14.69 3.24
CA ARG A 63 23.78 -15.01 1.99
C ARG A 63 22.72 -14.07 1.69
N GLY A 64 22.50 -13.64 0.58
CA GLY A 64 21.54 -12.66 0.20
C GLY A 64 20.12 -12.87 0.70
N ASP A 65 19.91 -12.76 1.97
CA ASP A 65 18.58 -12.71 2.55
C ASP A 65 18.05 -11.31 2.29
N VAL A 66 17.47 -11.12 1.11
CA VAL A 66 17.07 -9.82 0.61
C VAL A 66 15.61 -9.86 0.24
N GLN A 67 14.89 -8.84 0.64
CA GLN A 67 13.48 -8.69 0.30
C GLN A 67 13.29 -7.37 -0.44
N TYR A 68 12.64 -7.44 -1.58
CA TYR A 68 12.31 -6.26 -2.37
C TYR A 68 10.86 -5.90 -2.18
N GLY A 69 10.57 -4.62 -2.22
CA GLY A 69 9.20 -4.16 -2.12
C GLY A 69 9.05 -2.73 -2.59
N ILE A 70 7.85 -2.23 -2.44
CA ILE A 70 7.52 -0.84 -2.76
C ILE A 70 6.80 -0.24 -1.57
N LYS A 71 7.14 0.99 -1.24
CA LYS A 71 6.42 1.76 -0.25
C LYS A 71 5.58 2.82 -0.96
N LEU A 72 4.32 2.88 -0.57
CA LEU A 72 3.41 3.93 -1.01
C LEU A 72 3.06 4.79 0.19
N GLU A 73 3.04 6.10 0.00
CA GLU A 73 2.71 7.02 1.07
C GLU A 73 1.81 8.12 0.54
N HIS A 74 0.68 8.31 1.17
CA HIS A 74 -0.26 9.35 0.81
C HIS A 74 -0.15 10.50 1.79
N THR A 75 0.07 11.70 1.28
CA THR A 75 0.07 12.92 2.07
C THR A 75 -1.04 13.83 1.58
N ASP A 76 -1.60 14.61 2.50
CA ASP A 76 -2.62 15.57 2.12
C ASP A 76 -1.99 16.88 1.67
N GLU A 77 -2.83 17.87 1.39
CA GLU A 77 -2.37 19.17 0.90
C GLU A 77 -1.51 19.92 1.91
N ASP A 78 -1.62 19.61 3.18
CA ASP A 78 -0.81 20.22 4.22
C ASP A 78 0.50 19.49 4.47
N GLY A 79 0.73 18.39 3.76
CA GLY A 79 1.93 17.59 3.92
C GLY A 79 1.84 16.53 5.00
N ASP A 80 0.67 16.39 5.62
CA ASP A 80 0.48 15.38 6.66
C ASP A 80 0.28 14.01 6.03
N ILE A 81 0.91 13.00 6.62
CA ILE A 81 0.79 11.63 6.14
C ILE A 81 -0.58 11.10 6.53
N ARG A 82 -1.34 10.67 5.53
CA ARG A 82 -2.68 10.12 5.72
C ARG A 82 -2.73 8.61 5.61
N GLY A 83 -1.71 8.02 5.06
CA GLY A 83 -1.64 6.57 4.97
C GLY A 83 -0.35 6.16 4.31
N SER A 84 0.07 4.95 4.62
CA SER A 84 1.23 4.37 3.96
C SER A 84 1.11 2.86 4.04
N GLY A 85 1.83 2.18 3.18
CA GLY A 85 1.85 0.73 3.19
C GLY A 85 2.87 0.21 2.22
N PHE A 86 3.06 -1.09 2.27
CA PHE A 86 4.05 -1.77 1.47
C PHE A 86 3.39 -2.73 0.51
N LEU A 87 4.01 -2.87 -0.66
CA LEU A 87 3.62 -3.88 -1.63
C LEU A 87 4.79 -4.85 -1.78
N ASP A 88 4.47 -6.13 -1.80
CA ASP A 88 5.46 -7.12 -2.20
C ASP A 88 5.66 -7.03 -3.70
N TYR A 89 6.82 -7.45 -4.16
CA TYR A 89 7.13 -7.41 -5.58
C TYR A 89 6.09 -8.16 -6.41
N ASP A 90 5.60 -9.27 -5.90
CA ASP A 90 4.65 -10.11 -6.63
C ASP A 90 3.23 -9.55 -6.66
N GLU A 91 2.94 -8.51 -5.87
CA GLU A 91 1.63 -7.87 -5.91
C GLU A 91 1.51 -6.85 -7.03
N ILE A 92 2.63 -6.45 -7.64
CA ILE A 92 2.62 -5.33 -8.59
C ILE A 92 1.77 -5.63 -9.81
N ALA A 93 1.91 -6.82 -10.37
CA ALA A 93 1.14 -7.20 -11.56
C ALA A 93 -0.36 -7.23 -11.26
N GLU A 94 -0.73 -7.76 -10.10
CA GLU A 94 -2.13 -7.79 -9.70
C GLU A 94 -2.70 -6.39 -9.49
N LEU A 95 -1.90 -5.50 -8.91
CA LEU A 95 -2.33 -4.13 -8.67
C LEU A 95 -2.54 -3.39 -9.98
N ILE A 96 -1.63 -3.58 -10.94
CA ILE A 96 -1.78 -2.97 -12.26
C ILE A 96 -3.06 -3.46 -12.93
N GLY A 97 -3.31 -4.76 -12.86
CA GLY A 97 -4.55 -5.33 -13.40
C GLY A 97 -5.79 -4.78 -12.71
N ALA A 98 -5.70 -4.57 -11.40
CA ALA A 98 -6.80 -3.99 -10.65
C ALA A 98 -7.07 -2.55 -11.08
N PHE A 99 -6.04 -1.76 -11.32
CA PHE A 99 -6.21 -0.39 -11.81
C PHE A 99 -6.90 -0.39 -13.18
N ASP A 100 -6.51 -1.26 -14.08
CA ASP A 100 -7.14 -1.37 -15.39
C ASP A 100 -8.62 -1.73 -15.25
N PHE A 101 -8.91 -2.65 -14.36
CA PHE A 101 -10.28 -3.08 -14.13
C PHE A 101 -11.11 -1.97 -13.51
N ILE A 102 -10.57 -1.26 -12.52
CA ILE A 102 -11.25 -0.13 -11.88
C ILE A 102 -11.58 0.94 -12.92
N HIS A 103 -10.62 1.23 -13.80
CA HIS A 103 -10.82 2.21 -14.86
C HIS A 103 -11.95 1.78 -15.80
N SER A 104 -11.97 0.49 -16.17
CA SER A 104 -13.00 -0.05 -17.02
C SER A 104 -14.39 0.04 -16.37
N VAL A 105 -14.48 -0.28 -15.08
CA VAL A 105 -15.75 -0.19 -14.36
C VAL A 105 -16.20 1.26 -14.28
N ALA A 106 -15.28 2.18 -14.01
CA ALA A 106 -15.62 3.61 -13.94
C ALA A 106 -16.21 4.08 -15.25
N ASN A 107 -15.62 3.68 -16.37
CA ASN A 107 -16.13 4.07 -17.68
C ASN A 107 -17.54 3.55 -17.94
N LYS A 108 -17.82 2.33 -17.47
CA LYS A 108 -19.15 1.75 -17.64
C LYS A 108 -20.21 2.44 -16.77
N MET A 109 -19.77 3.03 -15.67
CA MET A 109 -20.69 3.68 -14.74
C MET A 109 -20.99 5.13 -15.09
N VAL A 110 -20.27 5.71 -16.04
CA VAL A 110 -20.51 7.09 -16.46
C VAL A 110 -21.93 7.21 -16.99
N GLY A 111 -22.64 8.21 -16.51
CA GLY A 111 -24.02 8.47 -16.94
C GLY A 111 -25.07 7.62 -16.29
N GLN A 112 -24.70 6.64 -15.48
CA GLN A 112 -25.66 5.85 -14.73
C GLN A 112 -26.00 6.57 -13.43
N GLN A 113 -27.26 6.56 -13.09
CA GLN A 113 -27.72 7.19 -11.87
C GLN A 113 -27.70 6.16 -10.75
N ARG A 114 -26.99 6.49 -9.67
CA ARG A 114 -26.87 5.60 -8.52
C ARG A 114 -26.86 6.42 -7.25
N ASP A 115 -27.43 5.90 -6.20
CA ASP A 115 -27.42 6.61 -4.93
C ASP A 115 -26.01 6.70 -4.38
N TYR A 116 -25.32 5.57 -4.29
CA TYR A 116 -23.94 5.53 -3.83
C TYR A 116 -23.33 4.19 -4.21
N THR A 117 -22.16 4.23 -4.77
CA THR A 117 -21.46 3.01 -5.15
C THR A 117 -19.97 3.24 -4.93
N GLU A 118 -19.32 2.26 -4.33
CA GLU A 118 -17.85 2.23 -4.20
C GLU A 118 -17.30 1.05 -4.96
N VAL A 119 -16.19 1.27 -5.61
CA VAL A 119 -15.42 0.21 -6.24
C VAL A 119 -14.01 0.31 -5.67
N THR A 120 -13.57 -0.70 -4.94
CA THR A 120 -12.28 -0.66 -4.28
C THR A 120 -11.52 -1.95 -4.47
N TYR A 121 -10.21 -1.82 -4.48
CA TYR A 121 -9.27 -2.93 -4.42
C TYR A 121 -8.39 -2.72 -3.20
N GLN A 122 -8.23 -3.76 -2.40
CA GLN A 122 -7.45 -3.67 -1.19
C GLN A 122 -6.25 -4.60 -1.28
N THR A 123 -5.07 -4.07 -1.02
CA THR A 123 -3.84 -4.84 -1.06
C THR A 123 -3.66 -5.65 0.22
N LYS A 124 -2.65 -6.51 0.23
CA LYS A 124 -2.35 -7.30 1.42
C LYS A 124 -2.05 -6.44 2.64
N ASP A 125 -1.48 -5.26 2.45
CA ASP A 125 -1.14 -4.36 3.54
C ASP A 125 -2.21 -3.30 3.77
N ASN A 126 -3.43 -3.60 3.31
CA ASN A 126 -4.62 -2.79 3.55
C ASN A 126 -4.61 -1.41 2.89
N LEU A 127 -3.81 -1.23 1.85
CA LEU A 127 -3.93 -0.05 1.01
C LEU A 127 -5.17 -0.22 0.14
N LYS A 128 -5.97 0.82 0.06
CA LYS A 128 -7.20 0.80 -0.74
C LYS A 128 -7.08 1.74 -1.91
N PHE A 129 -7.48 1.24 -3.07
CA PHE A 129 -7.51 2.01 -4.31
C PHE A 129 -8.90 1.86 -4.92
N GLY A 130 -9.42 2.94 -5.43
CA GLY A 130 -10.72 2.84 -6.06
C GLY A 130 -11.38 4.18 -6.22
N PHE A 131 -12.68 4.15 -6.39
CA PHE A 131 -13.47 5.37 -6.56
C PHE A 131 -14.85 5.14 -5.97
N TYR A 132 -15.56 6.23 -5.79
CA TYR A 132 -16.95 6.16 -5.44
C TYR A 132 -17.77 7.06 -6.38
N GLN A 133 -19.02 6.77 -6.48
CA GLN A 133 -19.97 7.55 -7.23
C GLN A 133 -21.19 7.79 -6.36
N SER A 134 -21.61 9.01 -6.26
CA SER A 134 -22.84 9.35 -5.55
C SER A 134 -23.67 10.27 -6.42
N ASP A 135 -24.98 10.23 -6.16
CA ASP A 135 -25.91 11.08 -6.82
C ASP A 135 -25.90 12.42 -6.20
N GLY A 136 -25.59 13.37 -6.84
CA GLY A 136 -25.64 14.62 -6.20
C GLY A 136 -24.54 15.52 -6.55
#